data_e3f007e89bdfc1406c915a9145973977
#
_entry.id   e3f007e89bdfc1406c915a9145973977
#
_cell.length_a   1.000
_cell.length_b   1.000
_cell.length_c   1.000
_cell.angle_alpha   90.00
_cell.angle_beta   90.00
_cell.angle_gamma   90.00
#
_symmetry.space_group_name_H-M   'P 1'
#
loop_
_entity.id
_entity.type
_entity.pdbx_description
1 polymer ?
#
loop_
_entity_poly.entity_id
_entity_poly.type
_entity_poly.pdbx_seq_one_letter_code
_entity_poly.pdbx_strand_id
1 'polypeptide(L)'
;MYNKNVLKSINLNNKVKKMRKFLIVSFLILLFIPYISINAQYGGFNDSPFKEGALVTAVKTGRLQDLVSALNAGASINERDFDEVPALLLAIERSRIDMTLFLLEQGARVNMKDQDNRTALSLAVFKDDPNLIKTLISYGADPNKLGPNRQTPLIIASREGKFNSAKALLQGGAYPDDTDLTGRTALDWAKSKRFKRIEILLIENGAYNN
;
A
#
# COMPACT_ATOMS: atom_id res chain seq x y z
N MET A 1 1.11 62.97 -8.38
CA MET A 1 1.81 62.55 -9.63
C MET A 1 2.49 61.22 -9.40
N TYR A 2 1.94 60.12 -9.85
CA TYR A 2 2.59 58.80 -9.72
C TYR A 2 3.73 58.69 -10.73
N ASN A 3 4.89 58.27 -10.22
CA ASN A 3 6.15 58.24 -10.97
C ASN A 3 6.08 57.20 -12.13
N LYS A 4 5.99 57.67 -13.38
CA LYS A 4 5.96 56.86 -14.62
C LYS A 4 7.10 55.85 -14.74
N ASN A 5 8.21 56.09 -14.04
CA ASN A 5 9.36 55.17 -14.07
C ASN A 5 9.16 53.91 -13.23
N VAL A 6 8.36 54.00 -12.15
CA VAL A 6 8.04 52.82 -11.31
C VAL A 6 7.09 51.87 -12.05
N LEU A 7 6.11 52.39 -12.79
CA LEU A 7 5.19 51.60 -13.61
C LEU A 7 5.91 50.92 -14.79
N LYS A 8 6.92 51.59 -15.39
CA LYS A 8 7.76 50.95 -16.43
C LYS A 8 8.58 49.80 -15.91
N SER A 9 9.16 49.93 -14.70
CA SER A 9 10.00 48.86 -14.08
C SER A 9 9.16 47.63 -13.68
N ILE A 10 7.94 47.86 -13.18
CA ILE A 10 7.01 46.75 -12.82
C ILE A 10 6.55 46.01 -14.09
N ASN A 11 6.28 46.72 -15.16
CA ASN A 11 5.84 46.12 -16.42
C ASN A 11 7.00 45.36 -17.11
N LEU A 12 8.21 45.82 -17.02
CA LEU A 12 9.40 45.14 -17.53
C LEU A 12 9.69 43.85 -16.75
N ASN A 13 9.55 43.86 -15.41
CA ASN A 13 9.73 42.68 -14.55
C ASN A 13 8.65 41.59 -14.83
N ASN A 14 7.43 42.00 -15.06
CA ASN A 14 6.35 41.04 -15.42
C ASN A 14 6.56 40.46 -16.81
N LYS A 15 7.06 41.24 -17.76
CA LYS A 15 7.40 40.75 -19.11
C LYS A 15 8.57 39.76 -19.08
N VAL A 16 9.62 40.04 -18.27
CA VAL A 16 10.76 39.14 -18.07
C VAL A 16 10.34 37.84 -17.37
N LYS A 17 9.47 37.89 -16.32
CA LYS A 17 8.92 36.71 -15.67
C LYS A 17 8.09 35.85 -16.63
N LYS A 18 7.30 36.49 -17.50
CA LYS A 18 6.48 35.77 -18.52
C LYS A 18 7.38 35.13 -19.60
N MET A 19 8.43 35.82 -20.03
CA MET A 19 9.41 35.27 -20.97
C MET A 19 10.23 34.12 -20.35
N ARG A 20 10.64 34.20 -19.07
CA ARG A 20 11.33 33.10 -18.38
C ARG A 20 10.44 31.86 -18.27
N LYS A 21 9.15 32.00 -17.94
CA LYS A 21 8.21 30.86 -17.95
C LYS A 21 8.05 30.27 -19.34
N PHE A 22 7.98 31.09 -20.39
CA PHE A 22 7.86 30.65 -21.77
C PHE A 22 9.13 29.92 -22.25
N LEU A 23 10.31 30.41 -21.88
CA LEU A 23 11.60 29.77 -22.20
C LEU A 23 11.77 28.42 -21.47
N ILE A 24 11.34 28.32 -20.20
CA ILE A 24 11.39 27.04 -19.45
C ILE A 24 10.44 26.01 -20.07
N VAL A 25 9.23 26.40 -20.43
CA VAL A 25 8.27 25.52 -21.12
C VAL A 25 8.77 25.12 -22.51
N SER A 26 9.33 26.08 -23.27
CA SER A 26 9.91 25.81 -24.58
C SER A 26 11.15 24.89 -24.49
N PHE A 27 11.99 25.07 -23.47
CA PHE A 27 13.16 24.23 -23.23
C PHE A 27 12.78 22.79 -22.83
N LEU A 28 11.74 22.66 -22.00
CA LEU A 28 11.16 21.36 -21.66
C LEU A 28 10.55 20.67 -22.90
N ILE A 29 9.86 21.41 -23.75
CA ILE A 29 9.30 20.87 -24.99
C ILE A 29 10.42 20.42 -25.94
N LEU A 30 11.51 21.19 -26.07
CA LEU A 30 12.67 20.84 -26.92
C LEU A 30 13.45 19.61 -26.43
N LEU A 31 13.46 19.35 -25.11
CA LEU A 31 14.04 18.13 -24.55
C LEU A 31 13.16 16.88 -24.79
N PHE A 32 11.84 17.07 -24.95
CA PHE A 32 10.90 15.98 -25.20
C PHE A 32 10.65 15.67 -26.67
N ILE A 33 10.94 16.60 -27.60
CA ILE A 33 10.75 16.38 -29.05
C ILE A 33 11.57 15.18 -29.57
N PRO A 34 12.87 14.99 -29.24
CA PRO A 34 13.61 13.81 -29.70
C PRO A 34 13.08 12.51 -29.08
N TYR A 35 12.55 12.56 -27.83
CA TYR A 35 11.96 11.40 -27.18
C TYR A 35 10.63 10.98 -27.85
N ILE A 36 9.78 11.95 -28.23
CA ILE A 36 8.55 11.70 -28.97
C ILE A 36 8.82 11.17 -30.39
N SER A 37 9.84 11.69 -31.06
CA SER A 37 10.18 11.26 -32.43
C SER A 37 10.79 9.85 -32.47
N ILE A 38 11.57 9.45 -31.45
CA ILE A 38 12.15 8.10 -31.35
C ILE A 38 11.04 7.08 -31.08
N ASN A 39 10.07 7.41 -30.21
CA ASN A 39 8.97 6.50 -29.89
C ASN A 39 7.95 6.32 -31.04
N ALA A 40 7.79 7.32 -31.90
CA ALA A 40 6.96 7.20 -33.10
C ALA A 40 7.58 6.25 -34.16
N GLN A 41 8.89 6.03 -34.13
CA GLN A 41 9.60 5.20 -35.10
C GLN A 41 9.75 3.74 -34.65
N TYR A 42 9.60 3.44 -33.32
CA TYR A 42 9.78 2.10 -32.74
C TYR A 42 8.49 1.51 -32.10
N GLY A 43 7.34 1.91 -32.58
CA GLY A 43 6.05 1.25 -32.25
C GLY A 43 5.47 1.61 -30.91
N GLY A 44 4.41 2.37 -30.94
CA GLY A 44 3.36 2.47 -29.90
C GLY A 44 3.72 3.27 -28.65
N PHE A 45 2.85 4.20 -28.32
CA PHE A 45 2.80 5.01 -27.08
C PHE A 45 2.77 4.20 -25.76
N ASN A 46 3.33 2.98 -25.77
CA ASN A 46 3.28 2.05 -24.63
C ASN A 46 4.44 2.19 -23.63
N ASP A 47 5.50 2.97 -23.96
CA ASP A 47 6.68 3.12 -23.09
C ASP A 47 6.76 4.53 -22.47
N SER A 48 5.67 5.03 -21.95
CA SER A 48 5.70 6.23 -21.10
C SER A 48 6.50 5.90 -19.82
N PRO A 49 7.48 6.74 -19.44
CA PRO A 49 8.20 6.57 -18.16
C PRO A 49 7.27 6.70 -16.92
N PHE A 50 6.03 7.07 -17.16
CA PHE A 50 4.95 7.15 -16.16
C PHE A 50 3.95 5.99 -16.28
N LYS A 51 4.32 4.88 -16.91
CA LYS A 51 3.43 3.72 -16.99
C LYS A 51 3.62 2.86 -15.74
N GLU A 52 2.52 2.52 -15.09
CA GLU A 52 2.55 1.48 -14.05
C GLU A 52 3.09 0.17 -14.64
N GLY A 53 3.80 -0.57 -13.81
CA GLY A 53 4.30 -1.86 -14.20
C GLY A 53 3.19 -2.82 -14.66
N ALA A 54 3.56 -3.77 -15.48
CA ALA A 54 2.61 -4.70 -16.09
C ALA A 54 1.89 -5.56 -15.03
N LEU A 55 2.62 -5.99 -13.98
CA LEU A 55 2.06 -6.81 -12.91
C LEU A 55 1.00 -6.06 -12.12
N VAL A 56 1.31 -4.84 -11.68
CA VAL A 56 0.37 -3.97 -10.96
C VAL A 56 -0.86 -3.66 -11.80
N THR A 57 -0.66 -3.33 -13.09
CA THR A 57 -1.76 -3.10 -14.03
C THR A 57 -2.67 -4.33 -14.14
N ALA A 58 -2.10 -5.54 -14.21
CA ALA A 58 -2.86 -6.78 -14.24
C ALA A 58 -3.69 -6.98 -12.96
N VAL A 59 -3.11 -6.70 -11.79
CA VAL A 59 -3.84 -6.75 -10.51
C VAL A 59 -4.98 -5.72 -10.47
N LYS A 60 -4.74 -4.50 -10.95
CA LYS A 60 -5.76 -3.43 -10.99
C LYS A 60 -6.92 -3.77 -11.92
N THR A 61 -6.64 -4.37 -13.07
CA THR A 61 -7.68 -4.80 -14.04
C THR A 61 -8.39 -6.09 -13.63
N GLY A 62 -7.77 -6.90 -12.78
CA GLY A 62 -8.35 -8.15 -12.27
C GLY A 62 -8.29 -9.31 -13.27
N ARG A 63 -7.39 -9.27 -14.25
CA ARG A 63 -7.21 -10.33 -15.24
C ARG A 63 -6.01 -11.22 -14.89
N LEU A 64 -6.28 -12.40 -14.35
CA LEU A 64 -5.22 -13.33 -13.91
C LEU A 64 -4.27 -13.70 -15.07
N GLN A 65 -4.78 -13.82 -16.29
CA GLN A 65 -3.97 -14.15 -17.47
C GLN A 65 -2.91 -13.06 -17.75
N ASP A 66 -3.27 -11.78 -17.54
CA ASP A 66 -2.32 -10.67 -17.73
C ASP A 66 -1.23 -10.70 -16.63
N LEU A 67 -1.61 -11.10 -15.40
CA LEU A 67 -0.67 -11.29 -14.30
C LEU A 67 0.38 -12.36 -14.64
N VAL A 68 -0.08 -13.52 -15.13
CA VAL A 68 0.80 -14.61 -15.61
C VAL A 68 1.72 -14.11 -16.74
N SER A 69 1.15 -13.41 -17.71
CA SER A 69 1.90 -12.88 -18.86
C SER A 69 2.96 -11.86 -18.42
N ALA A 70 2.63 -10.98 -17.46
CA ALA A 70 3.57 -10.01 -16.92
C ALA A 70 4.77 -10.68 -16.23
N LEU A 71 4.51 -11.72 -15.42
CA LEU A 71 5.59 -12.47 -14.76
C LEU A 71 6.48 -13.21 -15.78
N ASN A 72 5.88 -13.84 -16.78
CA ASN A 72 6.60 -14.51 -17.85
C ASN A 72 7.46 -13.53 -18.68
N ALA A 73 7.03 -12.27 -18.79
CA ALA A 73 7.79 -11.19 -19.42
C ALA A 73 8.88 -10.60 -18.50
N GLY A 74 9.05 -11.12 -17.28
CA GLY A 74 10.10 -10.70 -16.34
C GLY A 74 9.70 -9.58 -15.38
N ALA A 75 8.41 -9.27 -15.22
CA ALA A 75 7.96 -8.33 -14.20
C ALA A 75 8.33 -8.81 -12.80
N SER A 76 8.64 -7.88 -11.90
CA SER A 76 8.95 -8.23 -10.51
C SER A 76 7.69 -8.66 -9.77
N ILE A 77 7.72 -9.84 -9.11
CA ILE A 77 6.63 -10.33 -8.27
C ILE A 77 6.29 -9.36 -7.12
N ASN A 78 7.26 -8.54 -6.69
CA ASN A 78 7.12 -7.57 -5.61
C ASN A 78 6.99 -6.14 -6.13
N GLU A 79 6.51 -5.97 -7.38
CA GLU A 79 6.26 -4.68 -7.99
C GLU A 79 5.31 -3.84 -7.14
N ARG A 80 5.52 -2.52 -7.17
CA ARG A 80 4.70 -1.53 -6.48
C ARG A 80 4.01 -0.63 -7.49
N ASP A 81 2.86 -0.11 -7.13
CA ASP A 81 2.20 0.94 -7.91
C ASP A 81 2.80 2.33 -7.66
N PHE A 82 2.22 3.36 -8.26
CA PHE A 82 2.68 4.75 -8.08
C PHE A 82 2.52 5.26 -6.63
N ASP A 83 1.61 4.66 -5.86
CA ASP A 83 1.42 4.96 -4.45
C ASP A 83 2.29 4.06 -3.54
N GLU A 84 3.32 3.41 -4.13
CA GLU A 84 4.23 2.49 -3.45
C GLU A 84 3.54 1.30 -2.77
N VAL A 85 2.33 0.93 -3.21
CA VAL A 85 1.60 -0.23 -2.71
C VAL A 85 2.06 -1.50 -3.42
N PRO A 86 2.55 -2.53 -2.69
CA PRO A 86 2.93 -3.81 -3.28
C PRO A 86 1.77 -4.51 -3.98
N ALA A 87 2.04 -5.18 -5.10
CA ALA A 87 1.04 -5.91 -5.89
C ALA A 87 0.19 -6.89 -5.04
N LEU A 88 0.82 -7.58 -4.08
CA LEU A 88 0.11 -8.47 -3.15
C LEU A 88 -0.92 -7.71 -2.30
N LEU A 89 -0.55 -6.54 -1.76
CA LEU A 89 -1.46 -5.73 -0.95
C LEU A 89 -2.62 -5.19 -1.80
N LEU A 90 -2.35 -4.77 -3.02
CA LEU A 90 -3.37 -4.36 -3.99
C LEU A 90 -4.37 -5.49 -4.29
N ALA A 91 -3.89 -6.72 -4.50
CA ALA A 91 -4.74 -7.88 -4.73
C ALA A 91 -5.66 -8.15 -3.52
N ILE A 92 -5.11 -8.09 -2.30
CA ILE A 92 -5.87 -8.24 -1.06
C ILE A 92 -6.88 -7.09 -0.92
N GLU A 93 -6.46 -5.84 -1.09
CA GLU A 93 -7.32 -4.66 -0.95
C GLU A 93 -8.53 -4.72 -1.89
N ARG A 94 -8.31 -5.19 -3.12
CA ARG A 94 -9.34 -5.38 -4.15
C ARG A 94 -10.12 -6.69 -4.02
N SER A 95 -9.86 -7.50 -2.98
CA SER A 95 -10.49 -8.80 -2.76
C SER A 95 -10.33 -9.78 -3.94
N ARG A 96 -9.18 -9.72 -4.62
CA ARG A 96 -8.80 -10.63 -5.71
C ARG A 96 -8.14 -11.88 -5.12
N ILE A 97 -8.94 -12.80 -4.61
CA ILE A 97 -8.44 -13.98 -3.89
C ILE A 97 -7.59 -14.87 -4.79
N ASP A 98 -8.01 -15.11 -6.02
CA ASP A 98 -7.26 -15.86 -7.03
C ASP A 98 -5.86 -15.29 -7.29
N MET A 99 -5.79 -13.98 -7.50
CA MET A 99 -4.51 -13.29 -7.69
C MET A 99 -3.66 -13.25 -6.41
N THR A 100 -4.30 -13.09 -5.25
CA THR A 100 -3.60 -13.13 -3.97
C THR A 100 -2.92 -14.47 -3.76
N LEU A 101 -3.62 -15.58 -3.98
CA LEU A 101 -3.09 -16.93 -3.88
C LEU A 101 -1.96 -17.14 -4.91
N PHE A 102 -2.20 -16.78 -6.15
CA PHE A 102 -1.19 -16.91 -7.20
C PHE A 102 0.09 -16.13 -6.86
N LEU A 103 -0.01 -14.86 -6.42
CA LEU A 103 1.15 -14.07 -6.02
C LEU A 103 1.93 -14.72 -4.86
N LEU A 104 1.21 -15.28 -3.87
CA LEU A 104 1.83 -15.99 -2.75
C LEU A 104 2.55 -17.26 -3.23
N GLU A 105 1.93 -18.04 -4.10
CA GLU A 105 2.51 -19.26 -4.71
C GLU A 105 3.77 -18.95 -5.53
N GLN A 106 3.80 -17.80 -6.21
CA GLN A 106 4.97 -17.32 -6.96
C GLN A 106 6.03 -16.65 -6.07
N GLY A 107 5.89 -16.69 -4.74
CA GLY A 107 6.89 -16.22 -3.80
C GLY A 107 6.85 -14.71 -3.53
N ALA A 108 5.71 -14.06 -3.66
CA ALA A 108 5.57 -12.67 -3.23
C ALA A 108 5.94 -12.50 -1.76
N ARG A 109 6.68 -11.44 -1.43
CA ARG A 109 7.09 -11.13 -0.05
C ARG A 109 5.88 -10.73 0.79
N VAL A 110 5.33 -11.68 1.53
CA VAL A 110 4.09 -11.54 2.32
C VAL A 110 4.16 -10.45 3.40
N ASN A 111 5.35 -10.12 3.92
CA ASN A 111 5.58 -9.16 5.00
C ASN A 111 5.94 -7.75 4.50
N MET A 112 5.75 -7.44 3.21
CA MET A 112 5.94 -6.08 2.70
C MET A 112 4.89 -5.13 3.27
N LYS A 113 5.30 -3.86 3.41
CA LYS A 113 4.43 -2.76 3.85
C LYS A 113 4.27 -1.73 2.73
N ASP A 114 3.15 -1.05 2.72
CA ASP A 114 2.96 0.18 1.95
C ASP A 114 3.42 1.43 2.73
N GLN A 115 3.16 2.61 2.19
CA GLN A 115 3.52 3.89 2.82
C GLN A 115 2.78 4.15 4.14
N ASP A 116 1.58 3.60 4.30
CA ASP A 116 0.78 3.67 5.53
C ASP A 116 1.19 2.62 6.57
N ASN A 117 2.29 1.89 6.33
CA ASN A 117 2.73 0.75 7.12
C ASN A 117 1.72 -0.42 7.18
N ARG A 118 0.75 -0.49 6.24
CA ARG A 118 -0.18 -1.61 6.19
C ARG A 118 0.55 -2.87 5.70
N THR A 119 0.24 -3.99 6.31
CA THR A 119 0.73 -5.33 5.92
C THR A 119 -0.42 -6.17 5.37
N ALA A 120 -0.11 -7.26 4.69
CA ALA A 120 -1.11 -8.22 4.22
C ALA A 120 -2.05 -8.67 5.36
N LEU A 121 -1.49 -8.99 6.54
CA LEU A 121 -2.28 -9.37 7.71
C LEU A 121 -3.15 -8.25 8.24
N SER A 122 -2.65 -7.00 8.31
CA SER A 122 -3.48 -5.87 8.75
C SER A 122 -4.67 -5.63 7.82
N LEU A 123 -4.48 -5.77 6.50
CA LEU A 123 -5.57 -5.66 5.52
C LEU A 123 -6.58 -6.81 5.66
N ALA A 124 -6.12 -8.04 5.90
CA ALA A 124 -6.99 -9.19 6.14
C ALA A 124 -7.84 -9.02 7.42
N VAL A 125 -7.27 -8.41 8.46
CA VAL A 125 -7.98 -8.06 9.70
C VAL A 125 -9.06 -7.01 9.43
N PHE A 126 -8.77 -5.95 8.68
CA PHE A 126 -9.79 -4.94 8.33
C PHE A 126 -10.97 -5.55 7.57
N LYS A 127 -10.71 -6.54 6.71
CA LYS A 127 -11.76 -7.30 5.99
C LYS A 127 -12.50 -8.31 6.86
N ASP A 128 -12.00 -8.59 8.06
CA ASP A 128 -12.47 -9.65 8.98
C ASP A 128 -12.51 -11.04 8.32
N ASP A 129 -11.47 -11.34 7.52
CA ASP A 129 -11.36 -12.61 6.80
C ASP A 129 -10.38 -13.58 7.50
N PRO A 130 -10.89 -14.47 8.36
CA PRO A 130 -10.04 -15.42 9.09
C PRO A 130 -9.38 -16.47 8.17
N ASN A 131 -9.97 -16.76 7.00
CA ASN A 131 -9.39 -17.71 6.06
C ASN A 131 -8.19 -17.09 5.36
N LEU A 132 -8.30 -15.84 4.94
CA LEU A 132 -7.17 -15.10 4.38
C LEU A 132 -6.04 -14.94 5.41
N ILE A 133 -6.35 -14.66 6.70
CA ILE A 133 -5.37 -14.60 7.78
C ILE A 133 -4.59 -15.93 7.89
N LYS A 134 -5.30 -17.07 7.96
CA LYS A 134 -4.68 -18.40 8.02
C LYS A 134 -3.80 -18.66 6.80
N THR A 135 -4.30 -18.33 5.62
CA THR A 135 -3.54 -18.48 4.37
C THR A 135 -2.27 -17.64 4.41
N LEU A 136 -2.35 -16.36 4.73
CA LEU A 136 -1.17 -15.49 4.81
C LEU A 136 -0.12 -16.02 5.81
N ILE A 137 -0.56 -16.50 6.97
CA ILE A 137 0.35 -17.09 7.97
C ILE A 137 1.00 -18.37 7.43
N SER A 138 0.27 -19.24 6.71
CA SER A 138 0.85 -20.44 6.09
C SER A 138 1.91 -20.14 5.02
N TYR A 139 1.83 -18.94 4.39
CA TYR A 139 2.86 -18.41 3.49
C TYR A 139 3.92 -17.54 4.20
N GLY A 140 4.03 -17.63 5.52
CA GLY A 140 5.09 -16.98 6.30
C GLY A 140 4.81 -15.53 6.68
N ALA A 141 3.55 -15.11 6.70
CA ALA A 141 3.20 -13.82 7.28
C ALA A 141 3.47 -13.84 8.80
N ASP A 142 4.19 -12.83 9.27
CA ASP A 142 4.50 -12.65 10.68
C ASP A 142 3.27 -12.09 11.42
N PRO A 143 2.61 -12.86 12.31
CA PRO A 143 1.42 -12.42 13.02
C PRO A 143 1.68 -11.25 13.99
N ASN A 144 2.95 -11.00 14.32
CA ASN A 144 3.38 -9.94 15.23
C ASN A 144 4.00 -8.74 14.50
N LYS A 145 3.96 -8.74 13.16
CA LYS A 145 4.50 -7.65 12.34
C LYS A 145 3.72 -6.36 12.61
N LEU A 146 4.44 -5.37 13.14
CA LEU A 146 3.85 -4.06 13.41
C LEU A 146 3.33 -3.39 12.14
N GLY A 147 2.08 -3.02 12.16
CA GLY A 147 1.38 -2.29 11.12
C GLY A 147 1.25 -0.79 11.42
N PRO A 148 0.14 -0.15 10.95
CA PRO A 148 -0.15 1.25 11.24
C PRO A 148 -0.14 1.54 12.76
N ASN A 149 0.37 2.71 13.13
CA ASN A 149 0.47 3.16 14.54
C ASN A 149 1.24 2.20 15.46
N ARG A 150 2.17 1.40 14.88
CA ARG A 150 2.88 0.31 15.58
C ARG A 150 1.95 -0.71 16.26
N GLN A 151 0.78 -0.90 15.72
CA GLN A 151 -0.15 -1.91 16.20
C GLN A 151 0.11 -3.26 15.54
N THR A 152 0.10 -4.33 16.33
CA THR A 152 0.07 -5.69 15.78
C THR A 152 -1.29 -5.98 15.16
N PRO A 153 -1.40 -6.95 14.24
CA PRO A 153 -2.70 -7.39 13.72
C PRO A 153 -3.71 -7.76 14.83
N LEU A 154 -3.23 -8.35 15.95
CA LEU A 154 -4.08 -8.70 17.08
C LEU A 154 -4.62 -7.47 17.82
N ILE A 155 -3.80 -6.44 18.00
CA ILE A 155 -4.24 -5.16 18.57
C ILE A 155 -5.31 -4.52 17.67
N ILE A 156 -5.09 -4.50 16.35
CA ILE A 156 -6.06 -3.97 15.38
C ILE A 156 -7.38 -4.75 15.48
N ALA A 157 -7.33 -6.08 15.46
CA ALA A 157 -8.51 -6.93 15.57
C ALA A 157 -9.30 -6.66 16.85
N SER A 158 -8.60 -6.52 17.97
CA SER A 158 -9.20 -6.28 19.29
C SER A 158 -9.82 -4.89 19.40
N ARG A 159 -9.17 -3.86 18.84
CA ARG A 159 -9.68 -2.49 18.81
C ARG A 159 -10.93 -2.35 17.91
N GLU A 160 -10.95 -3.05 16.78
CA GLU A 160 -12.02 -3.00 15.78
C GLU A 160 -13.15 -4.03 16.02
N GLY A 161 -13.06 -4.84 17.08
CA GLY A 161 -14.09 -5.82 17.43
C GLY A 161 -14.15 -7.04 16.51
N LYS A 162 -13.04 -7.35 15.81
CA LYS A 162 -12.93 -8.42 14.81
C LYS A 162 -12.63 -9.76 15.49
N PHE A 163 -13.65 -10.39 16.07
CA PHE A 163 -13.51 -11.61 16.87
C PHE A 163 -12.91 -12.77 16.08
N ASN A 164 -13.37 -13.01 14.85
CA ASN A 164 -12.88 -14.12 14.04
C ASN A 164 -11.42 -13.92 13.62
N SER A 165 -11.05 -12.68 13.29
CA SER A 165 -9.67 -12.31 13.01
C SER A 165 -8.78 -12.46 14.23
N ALA A 166 -9.20 -11.99 15.42
CA ALA A 166 -8.44 -12.17 16.66
C ALA A 166 -8.20 -13.65 16.96
N LYS A 167 -9.25 -14.48 16.83
CA LYS A 167 -9.13 -15.94 17.02
C LYS A 167 -8.14 -16.57 16.02
N ALA A 168 -8.21 -16.22 14.75
CA ALA A 168 -7.31 -16.77 13.73
C ALA A 168 -5.86 -16.34 13.97
N LEU A 169 -5.62 -15.09 14.41
CA LEU A 169 -4.29 -14.57 14.72
C LEU A 169 -3.68 -15.28 15.94
N LEU A 170 -4.44 -15.46 17.03
CA LEU A 170 -3.98 -16.20 18.20
C LEU A 170 -3.63 -17.66 17.86
N GLN A 171 -4.46 -18.33 17.05
CA GLN A 171 -4.16 -19.66 16.53
C GLN A 171 -2.91 -19.68 15.63
N GLY A 172 -2.59 -18.57 14.99
CA GLY A 172 -1.42 -18.39 14.16
C GLY A 172 -0.17 -17.89 14.88
N GLY A 173 -0.18 -17.83 16.22
CA GLY A 173 0.98 -17.44 17.04
C GLY A 173 1.13 -15.94 17.31
N ALA A 174 0.03 -15.19 17.25
CA ALA A 174 0.07 -13.80 17.69
C ALA A 174 0.30 -13.69 19.20
N TYR A 175 1.21 -12.79 19.61
CA TYR A 175 1.48 -12.51 21.02
C TYR A 175 0.39 -11.63 21.63
N PRO A 176 -0.28 -12.07 22.70
CA PRO A 176 -1.40 -11.32 23.28
C PRO A 176 -0.97 -10.04 24.03
N ASP A 177 0.28 -9.98 24.50
CA ASP A 177 0.77 -8.94 25.41
C ASP A 177 1.61 -7.84 24.73
N ASP A 178 1.76 -7.91 23.41
CA ASP A 178 2.38 -6.83 22.64
C ASP A 178 1.61 -5.53 22.83
N THR A 179 2.35 -4.40 22.86
CA THR A 179 1.76 -3.07 23.09
C THR A 179 1.91 -2.18 21.86
N ASP A 180 0.97 -1.27 21.68
CA ASP A 180 1.05 -0.18 20.70
C ASP A 180 1.88 1.02 21.23
N LEU A 181 1.92 2.11 20.45
CA LEU A 181 2.61 3.36 20.83
C LEU A 181 2.11 3.98 22.13
N THR A 182 0.89 3.65 22.54
CA THR A 182 0.29 4.18 23.79
C THR A 182 0.48 3.26 24.98
N GLY A 183 1.22 2.15 24.79
CA GLY A 183 1.43 1.12 25.81
C GLY A 183 0.23 0.21 26.04
N ARG A 184 -0.79 0.24 25.17
CA ARG A 184 -1.99 -0.59 25.30
C ARG A 184 -1.80 -1.94 24.61
N THR A 185 -2.23 -2.99 25.29
CA THR A 185 -2.33 -4.34 24.76
C THR A 185 -3.62 -4.57 23.97
N ALA A 186 -3.72 -5.71 23.30
CA ALA A 186 -4.98 -6.16 22.70
C ALA A 186 -6.13 -6.26 23.72
N LEU A 187 -5.82 -6.72 24.93
CA LEU A 187 -6.78 -6.85 26.03
C LEU A 187 -7.27 -5.48 26.51
N ASP A 188 -6.39 -4.48 26.65
CA ASP A 188 -6.77 -3.12 27.04
C ASP A 188 -7.73 -2.50 26.04
N TRP A 189 -7.47 -2.71 24.74
CA TRP A 189 -8.36 -2.24 23.68
C TRP A 189 -9.72 -2.94 23.74
N ALA A 190 -9.76 -4.27 23.90
CA ALA A 190 -11.01 -5.02 24.01
C ALA A 190 -11.85 -4.56 25.19
N LYS A 191 -11.23 -4.32 26.37
CA LYS A 191 -11.90 -3.78 27.56
C LYS A 191 -12.44 -2.36 27.33
N SER A 192 -11.59 -1.46 26.78
CA SER A 192 -11.98 -0.06 26.53
C SER A 192 -13.15 0.07 25.58
N LYS A 193 -13.25 -0.85 24.59
CA LYS A 193 -14.32 -0.92 23.60
C LYS A 193 -15.49 -1.81 24.03
N ARG A 194 -15.41 -2.46 25.20
CA ARG A 194 -16.43 -3.38 25.75
C ARG A 194 -16.69 -4.61 24.86
N PHE A 195 -15.68 -5.09 24.14
CA PHE A 195 -15.77 -6.30 23.31
C PHE A 195 -15.55 -7.56 24.16
N LYS A 196 -16.54 -7.90 24.98
CA LYS A 196 -16.45 -8.97 26.00
C LYS A 196 -16.01 -10.33 25.43
N ARG A 197 -16.46 -10.69 24.23
CA ARG A 197 -16.06 -11.96 23.59
C ARG A 197 -14.57 -11.99 23.27
N ILE A 198 -14.00 -10.86 22.83
CA ILE A 198 -12.56 -10.75 22.53
C ILE A 198 -11.75 -10.74 23.83
N GLU A 199 -12.25 -10.02 24.87
CA GLU A 199 -11.64 -10.01 26.20
C GLU A 199 -11.48 -11.44 26.75
N ILE A 200 -12.56 -12.25 26.73
CA ILE A 200 -12.52 -13.64 27.17
C ILE A 200 -11.53 -14.45 26.32
N LEU A 201 -11.60 -14.33 24.99
CA LEU A 201 -10.69 -15.02 24.07
C LEU A 201 -9.23 -14.71 24.36
N LEU A 202 -8.88 -13.44 24.62
CA LEU A 202 -7.51 -13.03 24.92
C LEU A 202 -7.02 -13.61 26.26
N ILE A 203 -7.84 -13.57 27.30
CA ILE A 203 -7.51 -14.15 28.61
C ILE A 203 -7.30 -15.67 28.50
N GLU A 204 -8.18 -16.38 27.77
CA GLU A 204 -8.04 -17.82 27.53
C GLU A 204 -6.75 -18.18 26.75
N ASN A 205 -6.20 -17.23 25.98
CA ASN A 205 -4.94 -17.39 25.24
C ASN A 205 -3.75 -16.71 25.93
N GLY A 206 -3.83 -16.46 27.23
CA GLY A 206 -2.71 -16.06 28.07
C GLY A 206 -2.45 -14.55 28.17
N ALA A 207 -3.36 -13.69 27.71
CA ALA A 207 -3.23 -12.25 27.95
C ALA A 207 -3.28 -11.94 29.45
N TYR A 208 -2.28 -11.21 29.95
CA TYR A 208 -2.21 -10.83 31.36
C TYR A 208 -3.14 -9.64 31.65
N ASN A 209 -3.79 -9.75 32.80
CA ASN A 209 -4.69 -8.73 33.33
C ASN A 209 -3.88 -7.86 34.29
N ASN A 210 -3.26 -6.78 33.80
CA ASN A 210 -2.58 -5.81 34.65
C ASN A 210 -3.56 -4.94 35.41
#